data_4b1f2144df25944f842075335daf405e
#
_entry.id   4b1f2144df25944f842075335daf405e
#
_cell.length_a   1.000
_cell.length_b   1.000
_cell.length_c   1.000
_cell.angle_alpha   90.00
_cell.angle_beta   90.00
_cell.angle_gamma   90.00
#
_symmetry.space_group_name_H-M   'P 1'
#
loop_
_entity.id
_entity.type
_entity.pdbx_description
1 polymer ?
#
loop_
_entity_poly.entity_id
_entity_poly.type
_entity_poly.pdbx_seq_one_letter_code
_entity_poly.pdbx_strand_id
1 'polypeptide(L)'
;MKKVEAIVKPFKLEEVKEALSAVGIQGLTVTEVKGFGRQKGHKELYRGAEYMVEFLPKVKLEVVVQDERLEQVVEAITRAAATGRIGDGKIFVLPVDEAVRIRTGETGEIALG
;
A
#
# COMPACT_ATOMS: atom_id res chain seq x y z
N MET A 1 -0.05 1.26 18.26
CA MET A 1 0.05 1.75 16.87
C MET A 1 0.43 0.62 15.93
N LYS A 2 -0.12 0.63 14.75
CA LYS A 2 0.18 -0.36 13.71
C LYS A 2 0.51 0.33 12.40
N LYS A 3 1.45 -0.22 11.67
CA LYS A 3 1.72 0.19 10.30
C LYS A 3 1.04 -0.79 9.35
N VAL A 4 0.24 -0.25 8.47
CA VAL A 4 -0.40 -1.01 7.41
C VAL A 4 0.41 -0.76 6.15
N GLU A 5 0.99 -1.82 5.59
CA GLU A 5 1.65 -1.79 4.30
C GLU A 5 0.79 -2.53 3.31
N ALA A 6 0.41 -1.87 2.24
CA ALA A 6 -0.37 -2.52 1.20
C ALA A 6 0.38 -2.42 -0.13
N ILE A 7 0.48 -3.55 -0.82
CA ILE A 7 1.05 -3.59 -2.16
C ILE A 7 -0.09 -3.88 -3.11
N VAL A 8 -0.37 -2.93 -4.00
CA VAL A 8 -1.57 -2.94 -4.83
C VAL A 8 -1.20 -2.69 -6.30
N LYS A 9 -2.14 -2.97 -7.19
CA LYS A 9 -2.01 -2.61 -8.59
C LYS A 9 -1.97 -1.09 -8.74
N PRO A 10 -1.11 -0.54 -9.61
CA PRO A 10 -0.97 0.91 -9.72
C PRO A 10 -2.26 1.66 -10.00
N PHE A 11 -3.13 1.11 -10.87
CA PHE A 11 -4.37 1.78 -11.23
C PHE A 11 -5.41 1.81 -10.11
N LYS A 12 -5.16 1.10 -9.01
CA LYS A 12 -6.04 1.11 -7.83
C LYS A 12 -5.65 2.16 -6.80
N LEU A 13 -4.54 2.83 -6.97
CA LEU A 13 -4.04 3.79 -5.98
C LEU A 13 -5.04 4.88 -5.64
N GLU A 14 -5.66 5.50 -6.65
CA GLU A 14 -6.62 6.59 -6.39
C GLU A 14 -7.85 6.09 -5.62
N GLU A 15 -8.37 4.93 -5.96
CA GLU A 15 -9.52 4.35 -5.24
C GLU A 15 -9.17 4.05 -3.78
N VAL A 16 -7.96 3.53 -3.54
CA VAL A 16 -7.49 3.26 -2.18
C VAL A 16 -7.34 4.56 -1.40
N LYS A 17 -6.75 5.57 -2.01
CA LYS A 17 -6.58 6.88 -1.38
C LYS A 17 -7.94 7.47 -0.98
N GLU A 18 -8.92 7.41 -1.87
CA GLU A 18 -10.26 7.91 -1.59
C GLU A 18 -10.95 7.13 -0.48
N ALA A 19 -10.79 5.80 -0.48
CA ALA A 19 -11.37 4.96 0.57
C ALA A 19 -10.77 5.27 1.95
N LEU A 20 -9.46 5.51 2.01
CA LEU A 20 -8.79 5.89 3.24
C LEU A 20 -9.22 7.27 3.71
N SER A 21 -9.35 8.22 2.80
CA SER A 21 -9.85 9.55 3.12
C SER A 21 -11.26 9.49 3.70
N ALA A 22 -12.12 8.65 3.14
CA ALA A 22 -13.49 8.48 3.62
C ALA A 22 -13.57 7.95 5.05
N VAL A 23 -12.56 7.22 5.52
CA VAL A 23 -12.49 6.76 6.90
C VAL A 23 -11.59 7.64 7.78
N GLY A 24 -11.26 8.83 7.30
CA GLY A 24 -10.57 9.83 8.11
C GLY A 24 -9.05 9.77 8.08
N ILE A 25 -8.46 8.98 7.21
CA ILE A 25 -7.00 8.93 7.05
C ILE A 25 -6.58 10.07 6.12
N GLN A 26 -5.75 11.00 6.62
CA GLN A 26 -5.39 12.20 5.89
C GLN A 26 -4.02 12.14 5.23
N GLY A 27 -3.17 11.20 5.64
CA GLY A 27 -1.83 11.09 5.08
C GLY A 27 -1.41 9.65 4.91
N LEU A 28 -0.65 9.40 3.86
CA LEU A 28 -0.06 8.10 3.60
C LEU A 28 1.22 8.29 2.78
N THR A 29 2.09 7.30 2.81
CA THR A 29 3.32 7.29 2.04
C THR A 29 3.17 6.30 0.90
N VAL A 30 3.56 6.72 -0.30
CA VAL A 30 3.45 5.90 -1.51
C VAL A 30 4.82 5.70 -2.11
N THR A 31 5.14 4.47 -2.46
CA THR A 31 6.39 4.12 -3.10
C THR A 31 6.08 3.26 -4.33
N GLU A 32 6.67 3.60 -5.46
CA GLU A 32 6.60 2.76 -6.64
C GLU A 32 7.55 1.58 -6.46
N VAL A 33 7.05 0.37 -6.65
CA VAL A 33 7.81 -0.86 -6.46
C VAL A 33 7.56 -1.81 -7.63
N LYS A 34 8.34 -2.87 -7.69
CA LYS A 34 8.14 -3.94 -8.67
C LYS A 34 7.89 -5.23 -7.92
N GLY A 35 6.94 -6.01 -8.39
CA GLY A 35 6.59 -7.27 -7.77
C GLY A 35 6.81 -8.44 -8.71
N PHE A 36 7.20 -9.56 -8.13
CA PHE A 36 7.26 -10.85 -8.80
C PHE A 36 6.41 -11.82 -7.98
N GLY A 37 5.51 -12.53 -8.64
CA GLY A 37 4.64 -13.44 -7.94
C GLY A 37 3.78 -14.26 -8.90
N ARG A 38 2.57 -14.62 -8.44
CA ARG A 38 1.66 -15.46 -9.22
C ARG A 38 1.12 -14.78 -10.47
N GLN A 39 1.08 -13.45 -10.49
CA GLN A 39 0.74 -12.69 -11.68
C GLN A 39 1.97 -12.71 -12.58
N LYS A 40 1.89 -13.46 -13.65
CA LYS A 40 3.01 -13.64 -14.59
C LYS A 40 3.33 -12.33 -15.29
N GLY A 41 4.60 -12.14 -15.60
CA GLY A 41 5.04 -11.08 -16.49
C GLY A 41 4.62 -11.34 -17.95
N HIS A 42 5.11 -10.53 -18.83
CA HIS A 42 4.80 -10.61 -20.26
C HIS A 42 6.08 -10.55 -21.08
N LYS A 43 5.99 -10.94 -22.35
CA LYS A 43 7.12 -10.89 -23.27
C LYS A 43 7.26 -9.49 -23.86
N GLU A 44 8.49 -9.04 -24.00
CA GLU A 44 8.80 -7.79 -24.68
C GLU A 44 9.90 -8.02 -25.70
N LEU A 45 9.97 -7.15 -26.71
CA LEU A 45 11.04 -7.13 -27.68
C LEU A 45 12.04 -6.02 -27.33
N TYR A 46 13.30 -6.38 -27.31
CA TYR A 46 14.36 -5.42 -27.09
C TYR A 46 15.52 -5.73 -28.05
N ARG A 47 15.86 -4.76 -28.90
CA ARG A 47 16.91 -4.91 -29.91
C ARG A 47 16.72 -6.16 -30.78
N GLY A 48 15.46 -6.47 -31.13
CA GLY A 48 15.13 -7.63 -31.93
C GLY A 48 15.12 -8.96 -31.22
N ALA A 49 15.42 -8.98 -29.92
CA ALA A 49 15.37 -10.18 -29.08
C ALA A 49 14.12 -10.15 -28.20
N GLU A 50 13.43 -11.28 -28.14
CA GLU A 50 12.27 -11.45 -27.28
C GLU A 50 12.73 -11.95 -25.90
N TYR A 51 12.21 -11.35 -24.83
CA TYR A 51 12.50 -11.80 -23.47
C TYR A 51 11.28 -11.64 -22.56
N MET A 52 11.27 -12.39 -21.46
CA MET A 52 10.19 -12.39 -20.49
C MET A 52 10.41 -11.28 -19.47
N VAL A 53 9.38 -10.44 -19.28
CA VAL A 53 9.36 -9.47 -18.18
C VAL A 53 8.79 -10.16 -16.96
N GLU A 54 9.63 -10.40 -15.95
CA GLU A 54 9.24 -11.14 -14.74
C GLU A 54 8.66 -10.24 -13.65
N PHE A 55 9.12 -8.98 -13.58
CA PHE A 55 8.66 -8.03 -12.58
C PHE A 55 7.61 -7.11 -13.16
N LEU A 56 6.56 -6.89 -12.38
CA LEU A 56 5.46 -6.00 -12.75
C LEU A 56 5.43 -4.79 -11.84
N PRO A 57 5.06 -3.62 -12.36
CA PRO A 57 4.93 -2.43 -11.50
C PRO A 57 3.80 -2.64 -10.49
N LYS A 58 4.07 -2.21 -9.28
CA LYS A 58 3.13 -2.19 -8.17
C LYS A 58 3.33 -0.89 -7.40
N VAL A 59 2.42 -0.62 -6.49
CA VAL A 59 2.53 0.53 -5.59
C VAL A 59 2.46 0.00 -4.17
N LYS A 60 3.39 0.44 -3.34
CA LYS A 60 3.36 0.19 -1.91
C LYS A 60 2.86 1.45 -1.22
N LEU A 61 1.82 1.32 -0.42
CA LEU A 61 1.39 2.41 0.44
C LEU A 61 1.57 2.01 1.90
N GLU A 62 1.90 3.00 2.71
CA GLU A 62 2.14 2.81 4.13
C GLU A 62 1.36 3.85 4.90
N VAL A 63 0.67 3.41 5.94
CA VAL A 63 -0.04 4.31 6.86
C VAL A 63 0.08 3.72 8.26
N VAL A 64 0.34 4.60 9.24
CA VAL A 64 0.38 4.19 10.64
C VAL A 64 -0.90 4.66 11.30
N VAL A 65 -1.55 3.75 12.01
CA VAL A 65 -2.86 4.02 12.62
C VAL A 65 -2.88 3.57 14.07
N GLN A 66 -3.82 4.12 14.82
CA GLN A 66 -4.14 3.63 16.16
C GLN A 66 -4.72 2.22 16.06
N ASP A 67 -4.49 1.40 17.07
CA ASP A 67 -4.98 0.02 17.08
C ASP A 67 -6.49 -0.06 16.83
N GLU A 68 -7.26 0.87 17.40
CA GLU A 68 -8.72 0.91 17.29
C GLU A 68 -9.20 1.16 15.86
N ARG A 69 -8.33 1.71 15.01
CA ARG A 69 -8.66 2.02 13.62
C ARG A 69 -8.21 0.95 12.64
N LEU A 70 -7.43 -0.02 13.10
CA LEU A 70 -6.77 -0.98 12.22
C LEU A 70 -7.75 -1.75 11.33
N GLU A 71 -8.77 -2.33 11.93
CA GLU A 71 -9.72 -3.17 11.20
C GLU A 71 -10.44 -2.37 10.10
N GLN A 72 -10.87 -1.17 10.42
CA GLN A 72 -11.54 -0.28 9.48
C GLN A 72 -10.64 0.10 8.30
N VAL A 73 -9.38 0.38 8.58
CA VAL A 73 -8.40 0.75 7.56
C VAL A 73 -8.09 -0.43 6.64
N VAL A 74 -7.85 -1.61 7.20
CA VAL A 74 -7.58 -2.83 6.42
C VAL A 74 -8.77 -3.16 5.53
N GLU A 75 -9.99 -3.06 6.05
CA GLU A 75 -11.19 -3.31 5.27
C GLU A 75 -11.34 -2.31 4.11
N ALA A 76 -11.10 -1.04 4.37
CA ALA A 76 -11.19 0.00 3.34
C ALA A 76 -10.22 -0.26 2.19
N ILE A 77 -8.96 -0.61 2.51
CA ILE A 77 -7.96 -0.92 1.50
C ILE A 77 -8.36 -2.18 0.71
N THR A 78 -8.77 -3.22 1.41
CA THR A 78 -9.15 -4.49 0.78
C THR A 78 -10.25 -4.29 -0.24
N ARG A 79 -11.31 -3.58 0.12
CA ARG A 79 -12.42 -3.33 -0.79
C ARG A 79 -12.01 -2.50 -1.99
N ALA A 80 -11.23 -1.45 -1.76
CA ALA A 80 -10.84 -0.54 -2.83
C ALA A 80 -9.85 -1.17 -3.81
N ALA A 81 -8.96 -2.03 -3.33
CA ALA A 81 -7.88 -2.60 -4.13
C ALA A 81 -8.26 -3.89 -4.85
N ALA A 82 -9.29 -4.60 -4.39
CA ALA A 82 -9.63 -5.92 -4.92
C ALA A 82 -10.23 -5.84 -6.31
N THR A 83 -9.75 -6.72 -7.21
CA THR A 83 -10.38 -6.99 -8.51
C THR A 83 -10.91 -8.41 -8.59
N GLY A 84 -10.51 -9.27 -7.65
CA GLY A 84 -10.80 -10.70 -7.68
C GLY A 84 -9.85 -11.51 -8.55
N ARG A 85 -8.81 -10.87 -9.09
CA ARG A 85 -7.85 -11.51 -9.98
C ARG A 85 -6.49 -11.67 -9.30
N ILE A 86 -5.69 -12.60 -9.81
CA ILE A 86 -4.32 -12.78 -9.37
C ILE A 86 -3.56 -11.46 -9.58
N GLY A 87 -2.75 -11.08 -8.59
CA GLY A 87 -1.97 -9.85 -8.66
C GLY A 87 -2.58 -8.68 -7.90
N ASP A 88 -3.71 -8.87 -7.23
CA ASP A 88 -4.35 -7.81 -6.44
C ASP A 88 -3.47 -7.29 -5.30
N GLY A 89 -2.53 -8.11 -4.83
CA GLY A 89 -1.59 -7.70 -3.82
C GLY A 89 -1.90 -8.23 -2.43
N LYS A 90 -1.22 -7.65 -1.45
CA LYS A 90 -1.32 -8.09 -0.05
C LYS A 90 -1.24 -6.90 0.87
N ILE A 91 -1.77 -7.09 2.06
CA ILE A 91 -1.66 -6.14 3.15
C ILE A 91 -0.88 -6.79 4.28
N PHE A 92 0.12 -6.09 4.80
CA PHE A 92 0.88 -6.51 5.96
C PHE A 92 0.64 -5.53 7.09
N VAL A 93 0.50 -6.06 8.30
CA VAL A 93 0.31 -5.25 9.50
C VAL A 93 1.49 -5.48 10.42
N LEU A 94 2.16 -4.40 10.81
CA LEU A 94 3.34 -4.46 11.65
C LEU A 94 3.14 -3.61 12.90
N PRO A 95 3.66 -4.03 14.05
CA PRO A 95 3.65 -3.19 15.23
C PRO A 95 4.59 -2.00 15.06
N VAL A 96 4.19 -0.85 15.59
CA VAL A 96 5.01 0.36 15.61
C VAL A 96 5.24 0.73 17.06
N ASP A 97 6.51 0.77 17.46
CA ASP A 97 6.88 1.03 18.85
C ASP A 97 6.75 2.51 19.18
N GLU A 98 7.09 3.39 18.25
CA GLU A 98 7.10 4.82 18.49
C GLU A 98 6.88 5.60 17.20
N ALA A 99 6.24 6.75 17.32
CA ALA A 99 6.09 7.71 16.23
C ALA A 99 6.46 9.10 16.76
N VAL A 100 7.16 9.87 15.96
CA VAL A 100 7.57 11.23 16.32
C VAL A 100 7.23 12.15 15.16
N ARG A 101 6.49 13.22 15.43
CA ARG A 101 6.23 14.24 14.42
C ARG A 101 7.44 15.18 14.37
N ILE A 102 8.10 15.23 13.23
CA ILE A 102 9.34 15.98 13.08
C ILE A 102 9.14 17.46 13.38
N ARG A 103 8.05 18.06 12.88
CA ARG A 103 7.80 19.50 13.03
C ARG A 103 7.65 19.94 14.49
N THR A 104 7.02 19.12 15.32
CA THR A 104 6.64 19.51 16.67
C THR A 104 7.38 18.74 17.77
N GLY A 105 7.96 17.59 17.45
CA GLY A 105 8.55 16.68 18.43
C GLY A 105 7.52 15.89 19.23
N GLU A 106 6.23 16.02 18.92
CA GLU A 106 5.19 15.22 19.58
C GLU A 106 5.40 13.74 19.31
N THR A 107 5.12 12.90 20.32
CA THR A 107 5.36 11.46 20.25
C THR A 107 4.07 10.68 20.48
N GLY A 108 4.11 9.41 20.08
CA GLY A 108 3.00 8.48 20.28
C GLY A 108 1.84 8.76 19.33
N GLU A 109 0.63 8.45 19.77
CA GLU A 109 -0.57 8.53 18.92
C GLU A 109 -0.85 9.96 18.44
N ILE A 110 -0.50 10.97 19.22
CA ILE A 110 -0.65 12.37 18.85
C ILE A 110 0.11 12.66 17.56
N ALA A 111 1.27 12.00 17.36
CA ALA A 111 2.10 12.20 16.18
C ALA A 111 1.45 11.69 14.89
N LEU A 112 0.40 10.89 14.99
CA LEU A 112 -0.29 10.32 13.81
C LEU A 112 -1.36 11.24 13.23
N GLY A 113 -1.82 12.18 14.01
CA GLY A 113 -2.93 13.06 13.64
C GLY A 113 -2.65 14.19 12.67
#